data_4a30f9999a76bee0b0e87b022d0521a8
#
_entry.id   4a30f9999a76bee0b0e87b022d0521a8
#
_cell.length_a   1.000
_cell.length_b   1.000
_cell.length_c   1.000
_cell.angle_alpha   90.00
_cell.angle_beta   90.00
_cell.angle_gamma   90.00
#
_symmetry.space_group_name_H-M   'P 1'
#
loop_
_entity.id
_entity.type
_entity.pdbx_description
1 polymer ?
#
loop_
_entity_poly.entity_id
_entity_poly.type
_entity_poly.pdbx_seq_one_letter_code
_entity_poly.pdbx_strand_id
1 'polypeptide(L)'
;FLRPLGLRLKLNVRGNRLMKKLAAQLGVELKNVGSHVIGFGDSDLVHLKELYKRGVDNGVEGLEIISGDKLREMEPNVSAEATASLWAPTAAITCPYGITIAAAENAATNGVHFYLNFKVTDSSSAGDVHYVTDGVNTIAAKYVVNCAGVHSVEVAKILGENDFPISITPRRGEYMILDKSCGNIAHSTLFVCPSSRGKGILVSPTVDGNIIVGPNA
;
A
#
# COMPACT_ATOMS: atom_id res chain seq x y z
N PHE A 1 -3.98 -8.21 11.53
CA PHE A 1 -3.26 -7.77 10.37
C PHE A 1 -1.79 -8.13 10.31
N LEU A 2 -1.11 -8.26 11.41
CA LEU A 2 0.30 -8.57 11.48
C LEU A 2 0.47 -9.90 12.22
N ARG A 3 0.30 -11.04 11.54
CA ARG A 3 0.78 -12.31 12.11
C ARG A 3 2.30 -12.21 12.22
N PRO A 4 2.92 -12.58 13.36
CA PRO A 4 4.36 -12.55 13.49
C PRO A 4 4.98 -13.44 12.41
N LEU A 5 6.06 -12.96 11.76
CA LEU A 5 6.89 -13.70 10.82
C LEU A 5 6.27 -14.14 9.50
N GLY A 6 5.09 -13.65 9.09
CA GLY A 6 4.55 -13.94 7.77
C GLY A 6 5.36 -13.29 6.64
N LEU A 7 5.47 -13.98 5.48
CA LEU A 7 6.16 -13.48 4.28
C LEU A 7 5.73 -12.05 3.91
N ARG A 8 4.44 -11.74 4.02
CA ARG A 8 3.87 -10.41 3.74
C ARG A 8 4.53 -9.29 4.53
N LEU A 9 4.82 -9.51 5.81
CA LEU A 9 5.45 -8.49 6.67
C LEU A 9 6.91 -8.27 6.34
N LYS A 10 7.66 -9.36 6.14
CA LYS A 10 9.06 -9.27 5.69
C LYS A 10 9.16 -8.48 4.38
N LEU A 11 8.23 -8.72 3.46
CA LEU A 11 8.16 -8.00 2.18
C LEU A 11 7.81 -6.53 2.37
N ASN A 12 6.90 -6.17 3.28
CA ASN A 12 6.54 -4.79 3.55
C ASN A 12 7.71 -3.99 4.15
N VAL A 13 8.40 -4.53 5.16
CA VAL A 13 9.58 -3.87 5.76
C VAL A 13 10.70 -3.72 4.73
N ARG A 14 10.98 -4.78 3.97
CA ARG A 14 11.95 -4.73 2.86
C ARG A 14 11.53 -3.71 1.80
N GLY A 15 10.25 -3.69 1.42
CA GLY A 15 9.70 -2.75 0.44
C GLY A 15 9.85 -1.30 0.88
N ASN A 16 9.57 -0.98 2.14
CA ASN A 16 9.77 0.36 2.70
C ASN A 16 11.23 0.82 2.55
N ARG A 17 12.19 -0.04 2.90
CA ARG A 17 13.64 0.26 2.74
C ARG A 17 14.05 0.43 1.28
N LEU A 18 13.52 -0.39 0.37
CA LEU A 18 13.83 -0.33 -1.06
C LEU A 18 13.18 0.87 -1.75
N MET A 19 12.02 1.32 -1.26
CA MET A 19 11.22 2.37 -1.90
C MET A 19 12.00 3.67 -2.02
N LYS A 20 12.81 4.05 -1.02
CA LYS A 20 13.64 5.26 -1.08
C LYS A 20 14.59 5.24 -2.27
N LYS A 21 15.28 4.10 -2.48
CA LYS A 21 16.20 3.92 -3.60
C LYS A 21 15.46 3.87 -4.93
N LEU A 22 14.36 3.12 -4.98
CA LEU A 22 13.56 2.95 -6.19
C LEU A 22 12.96 4.28 -6.65
N ALA A 23 12.35 5.05 -5.75
CA ALA A 23 11.77 6.36 -6.06
C ALA A 23 12.84 7.32 -6.63
N ALA A 24 14.02 7.36 -6.01
CA ALA A 24 15.14 8.18 -6.51
C ALA A 24 15.62 7.73 -7.91
N GLN A 25 15.72 6.42 -8.16
CA GLN A 25 16.11 5.88 -9.47
C GLN A 25 15.08 6.16 -10.56
N LEU A 26 13.80 6.16 -10.21
CA LEU A 26 12.69 6.42 -11.13
C LEU A 26 12.37 7.92 -11.26
N GLY A 27 13.01 8.79 -10.49
CA GLY A 27 12.70 10.23 -10.49
C GLY A 27 11.33 10.56 -9.91
N VAL A 28 10.78 9.71 -9.03
CA VAL A 28 9.45 9.89 -8.42
C VAL A 28 9.60 10.48 -7.03
N GLU A 29 8.75 11.45 -6.70
CA GLU A 29 8.76 12.07 -5.39
C GLU A 29 8.33 11.08 -4.29
N LEU A 30 9.12 11.01 -3.22
CA LEU A 30 8.84 10.27 -2.00
C LEU A 30 9.02 11.21 -0.81
N LYS A 31 7.95 11.48 -0.07
CA LYS A 31 7.99 12.30 1.16
C LYS A 31 7.93 11.40 2.39
N ASN A 32 8.93 11.51 3.25
CA ASN A 32 8.95 10.82 4.54
C ASN A 32 8.18 11.66 5.56
N VAL A 33 6.89 11.44 5.66
CA VAL A 33 5.98 12.21 6.52
C VAL A 33 5.71 11.54 7.86
N GLY A 34 6.08 10.26 7.99
CA GLY A 34 5.71 9.46 9.15
C GLY A 34 4.24 9.06 9.17
N SER A 35 3.86 8.30 10.19
CA SER A 35 2.45 7.96 10.41
C SER A 35 2.13 7.77 11.89
N HIS A 36 0.89 8.07 12.26
CA HIS A 36 0.34 7.88 13.58
C HIS A 36 -0.82 6.89 13.56
N VAL A 37 -0.89 6.01 14.56
CA VAL A 37 -2.12 5.31 14.93
C VAL A 37 -2.59 5.91 16.23
N ILE A 38 -3.72 6.63 16.20
CA ILE A 38 -4.22 7.47 17.30
C ILE A 38 -5.18 6.66 18.16
N GLY A 39 -5.01 6.74 19.48
CA GLY A 39 -5.88 6.14 20.48
C GLY A 39 -6.60 7.18 21.33
N PHE A 40 -7.81 6.84 21.79
CA PHE A 40 -8.74 7.72 22.52
C PHE A 40 -9.10 7.18 23.91
N GLY A 41 -8.27 6.33 24.51
CA GLY A 41 -8.50 5.80 25.85
C GLY A 41 -7.67 4.57 26.15
N ASP A 42 -7.91 3.98 27.33
CA ASP A 42 -7.09 2.88 27.85
C ASP A 42 -7.17 1.60 26.99
N SER A 43 -8.35 1.29 26.43
CA SER A 43 -8.52 0.16 25.52
C SER A 43 -7.64 0.32 24.26
N ASP A 44 -7.58 1.53 23.72
CA ASP A 44 -6.76 1.82 22.55
C ASP A 44 -5.27 1.78 22.90
N LEU A 45 -4.90 2.22 24.11
CA LEU A 45 -3.50 2.14 24.57
C LEU A 45 -3.02 0.68 24.64
N VAL A 46 -3.87 -0.26 25.08
CA VAL A 46 -3.54 -1.69 25.02
C VAL A 46 -3.28 -2.14 23.59
N HIS A 47 -4.15 -1.73 22.67
CA HIS A 47 -4.01 -2.07 21.25
C HIS A 47 -2.74 -1.44 20.62
N LEU A 48 -2.42 -0.18 20.96
CA LEU A 48 -1.19 0.48 20.49
C LEU A 48 0.07 -0.26 20.98
N LYS A 49 0.08 -0.76 22.22
CA LYS A 49 1.19 -1.57 22.75
C LYS A 49 1.36 -2.89 22.01
N GLU A 50 0.25 -3.54 21.62
CA GLU A 50 0.31 -4.74 20.79
C GLU A 50 0.84 -4.44 19.37
N LEU A 51 0.42 -3.33 18.77
CA LEU A 51 0.92 -2.89 17.46
C LEU A 51 2.41 -2.54 17.54
N TYR A 52 2.82 -1.83 18.58
CA TYR A 52 4.21 -1.50 18.85
C TYR A 52 5.08 -2.77 18.92
N LYS A 53 4.69 -3.73 19.79
CA LYS A 53 5.42 -4.99 19.92
C LYS A 53 5.55 -5.70 18.56
N ARG A 54 4.44 -5.85 17.84
CA ARG A 54 4.44 -6.47 16.51
C ARG A 54 5.32 -5.73 15.50
N GLY A 55 5.35 -4.40 15.55
CA GLY A 55 6.19 -3.59 14.69
C GLY A 55 7.67 -3.81 14.98
N VAL A 56 8.07 -3.80 16.26
CA VAL A 56 9.45 -4.09 16.70
C VAL A 56 9.87 -5.51 16.29
N ASP A 57 9.03 -6.51 16.57
CA ASP A 57 9.28 -7.91 16.19
C ASP A 57 9.45 -8.10 14.68
N ASN A 58 8.88 -7.21 13.86
CA ASN A 58 9.01 -7.21 12.40
C ASN A 58 10.14 -6.30 11.87
N GLY A 59 10.89 -5.65 12.74
CA GLY A 59 12.02 -4.83 12.38
C GLY A 59 11.65 -3.45 11.81
N VAL A 60 10.51 -2.89 12.22
CA VAL A 60 10.17 -1.49 11.94
C VAL A 60 10.99 -0.60 12.86
N GLU A 61 11.74 0.33 12.29
CA GLU A 61 12.69 1.18 13.01
C GLU A 61 12.00 2.44 13.57
N GLY A 62 12.43 2.87 14.75
CA GLY A 62 12.03 4.15 15.33
C GLY A 62 10.59 4.23 15.83
N LEU A 63 9.88 3.10 15.99
CA LEU A 63 8.54 3.10 16.55
C LEU A 63 8.54 3.64 17.98
N GLU A 64 7.55 4.47 18.31
CA GLU A 64 7.37 5.04 19.62
C GLU A 64 5.88 5.19 19.95
N ILE A 65 5.50 4.91 21.21
CA ILE A 65 4.20 5.29 21.73
C ILE A 65 4.37 6.64 22.42
N ILE A 66 3.76 7.68 21.86
CA ILE A 66 3.81 9.06 22.35
C ILE A 66 2.51 9.44 23.05
N SER A 67 2.59 10.43 23.94
CA SER A 67 1.40 11.00 24.61
C SER A 67 0.54 11.83 23.66
N GLY A 68 -0.73 12.06 24.05
CA GLY A 68 -1.62 12.96 23.31
C GLY A 68 -1.09 14.39 23.19
N ASP A 69 -0.38 14.89 24.22
CA ASP A 69 0.24 16.22 24.18
C ASP A 69 1.34 16.27 23.11
N LYS A 70 2.22 15.26 23.09
CA LYS A 70 3.28 15.16 22.07
C LYS A 70 2.72 14.99 20.68
N LEU A 71 1.62 14.25 20.53
CA LEU A 71 0.91 14.12 19.26
C LEU A 71 0.38 15.49 18.79
N ARG A 72 -0.22 16.29 19.67
CA ARG A 72 -0.72 17.63 19.33
C ARG A 72 0.37 18.64 19.00
N GLU A 73 1.55 18.50 19.58
CA GLU A 73 2.72 19.30 19.14
C GLU A 73 3.10 19.00 17.68
N MET A 74 3.00 17.74 17.25
CA MET A 74 3.33 17.32 15.89
C MET A 74 2.17 17.56 14.91
N GLU A 75 0.95 17.36 15.37
CA GLU A 75 -0.31 17.43 14.60
C GLU A 75 -1.34 18.32 15.34
N PRO A 76 -1.24 19.65 15.22
CA PRO A 76 -2.05 20.58 16.02
C PRO A 76 -3.57 20.46 15.81
N ASN A 77 -4.00 19.90 14.68
CA ASN A 77 -5.41 19.74 14.33
C ASN A 77 -6.04 18.42 14.82
N VAL A 78 -5.28 17.59 15.52
CA VAL A 78 -5.81 16.36 16.12
C VAL A 78 -6.69 16.69 17.33
N SER A 79 -7.78 15.93 17.49
CA SER A 79 -8.70 16.09 18.61
C SER A 79 -8.00 16.15 19.97
N ALA A 80 -8.48 17.05 20.85
CA ALA A 80 -8.02 17.12 22.23
C ALA A 80 -8.28 15.82 23.04
N GLU A 81 -9.22 14.98 22.58
CA GLU A 81 -9.56 13.70 23.20
C GLU A 81 -8.53 12.60 22.91
N ALA A 82 -7.61 12.82 21.96
CA ALA A 82 -6.54 11.86 21.68
C ALA A 82 -5.59 11.74 22.88
N THR A 83 -5.45 10.52 23.40
CA THR A 83 -4.68 10.25 24.64
C THR A 83 -3.29 9.75 24.36
N ALA A 84 -3.09 9.01 23.28
CA ALA A 84 -1.80 8.45 22.86
C ALA A 84 -1.77 8.19 21.35
N SER A 85 -0.56 7.99 20.83
CA SER A 85 -0.38 7.54 19.45
C SER A 85 0.83 6.63 19.30
N LEU A 86 0.74 5.64 18.42
CA LEU A 86 1.89 4.91 17.90
C LEU A 86 2.46 5.69 16.71
N TRP A 87 3.63 6.25 16.89
CA TRP A 87 4.41 6.98 15.89
C TRP A 87 5.34 6.03 15.11
N ALA A 88 5.30 6.10 13.79
CA ALA A 88 6.19 5.38 12.88
C ALA A 88 6.91 6.37 11.95
N PRO A 89 8.13 6.83 12.31
CA PRO A 89 8.85 7.89 11.59
C PRO A 89 9.29 7.48 10.19
N THR A 90 9.40 6.19 9.91
CA THR A 90 9.87 5.68 8.61
C THR A 90 8.78 5.58 7.56
N ALA A 91 7.52 5.89 7.91
CA ALA A 91 6.43 5.91 6.95
C ALA A 91 6.62 7.06 5.93
N ALA A 92 6.30 6.77 4.68
CA ALA A 92 6.44 7.71 3.58
C ALA A 92 5.25 7.62 2.64
N ILE A 93 5.05 8.67 1.86
CA ILE A 93 4.03 8.77 0.83
C ILE A 93 4.66 8.99 -0.53
N THR A 94 4.01 8.50 -1.59
CA THR A 94 4.35 8.75 -2.98
C THR A 94 3.09 8.74 -3.83
N CYS A 95 3.15 9.29 -5.04
CA CYS A 95 2.04 9.20 -5.99
C CYS A 95 1.99 7.79 -6.60
N PRO A 96 0.91 7.01 -6.42
CA PRO A 96 0.80 5.66 -6.97
C PRO A 96 0.76 5.65 -8.50
N TYR A 97 0.20 6.67 -9.11
CA TYR A 97 0.20 6.84 -10.57
C TYR A 97 1.60 7.16 -11.07
N GLY A 98 2.28 8.11 -10.42
CA GLY A 98 3.64 8.51 -10.79
C GLY A 98 4.62 7.35 -10.75
N ILE A 99 4.62 6.56 -9.67
CA ILE A 99 5.53 5.41 -9.57
C ILE A 99 5.20 4.30 -10.58
N THR A 100 3.92 4.09 -10.89
CA THR A 100 3.50 3.09 -11.88
C THR A 100 3.94 3.50 -13.29
N ILE A 101 3.74 4.77 -13.66
CA ILE A 101 4.15 5.31 -14.97
C ILE A 101 5.67 5.26 -15.10
N ALA A 102 6.39 5.78 -14.12
CA ALA A 102 7.85 5.79 -14.14
C ALA A 102 8.47 4.37 -14.19
N ALA A 103 7.85 3.40 -13.50
CA ALA A 103 8.27 2.00 -13.60
C ALA A 103 8.05 1.44 -15.02
N ALA A 104 6.92 1.76 -15.67
CA ALA A 104 6.63 1.35 -17.03
C ALA A 104 7.58 1.99 -18.03
N GLU A 105 7.85 3.30 -17.91
CA GLU A 105 8.80 4.02 -18.76
C GLU A 105 10.23 3.47 -18.63
N ASN A 106 10.65 3.19 -17.40
CA ASN A 106 11.93 2.56 -17.13
C ASN A 106 12.02 1.16 -17.76
N ALA A 107 10.96 0.35 -17.62
CA ALA A 107 10.89 -0.97 -18.24
C ALA A 107 10.96 -0.88 -19.78
N ALA A 108 10.23 0.04 -20.41
CA ALA A 108 10.27 0.28 -21.86
C ALA A 108 11.66 0.68 -22.32
N THR A 109 12.33 1.59 -21.60
CA THR A 109 13.70 2.02 -21.88
C THR A 109 14.71 0.85 -21.82
N ASN A 110 14.41 -0.15 -20.98
CA ASN A 110 15.21 -1.37 -20.84
C ASN A 110 14.72 -2.52 -21.75
N GLY A 111 13.94 -2.23 -22.77
CA GLY A 111 13.57 -3.18 -23.83
C GLY A 111 12.34 -4.04 -23.54
N VAL A 112 11.55 -3.70 -22.52
CA VAL A 112 10.27 -4.39 -22.27
C VAL A 112 9.24 -3.94 -23.30
N HIS A 113 8.54 -4.89 -23.92
CA HIS A 113 7.44 -4.63 -24.83
C HIS A 113 6.11 -4.58 -24.07
N PHE A 114 5.31 -3.55 -24.30
CA PHE A 114 3.98 -3.38 -23.75
C PHE A 114 2.93 -3.68 -24.81
N TYR A 115 2.04 -4.61 -24.50
CA TYR A 115 0.89 -4.95 -25.32
C TYR A 115 -0.37 -4.40 -24.64
N LEU A 116 -0.76 -3.18 -24.99
CA LEU A 116 -1.99 -2.56 -24.50
C LEU A 116 -3.22 -3.18 -25.19
N ASN A 117 -4.36 -3.17 -24.51
CA ASN A 117 -5.61 -3.78 -24.97
C ASN A 117 -5.51 -5.31 -25.22
N PHE A 118 -4.53 -5.97 -24.64
CA PHE A 118 -4.34 -7.41 -24.69
C PHE A 118 -5.02 -8.07 -23.50
N LYS A 119 -6.28 -8.42 -23.64
CA LYS A 119 -7.02 -9.19 -22.62
C LYS A 119 -6.73 -10.67 -22.81
N VAL A 120 -6.06 -11.31 -21.86
CA VAL A 120 -5.83 -12.76 -21.90
C VAL A 120 -7.17 -13.49 -21.84
N THR A 121 -7.46 -14.28 -22.87
CA THR A 121 -8.70 -15.06 -23.01
C THR A 121 -8.47 -16.55 -22.98
N ASP A 122 -7.27 -17.02 -23.37
CA ASP A 122 -6.91 -18.42 -23.38
C ASP A 122 -5.39 -18.60 -23.21
N SER A 123 -4.97 -19.81 -22.87
CA SER A 123 -3.56 -20.19 -22.81
C SER A 123 -3.34 -21.65 -23.17
N SER A 124 -2.14 -21.94 -23.63
CA SER A 124 -1.65 -23.32 -23.85
C SER A 124 -0.18 -23.42 -23.49
N SER A 125 0.33 -24.64 -23.37
CA SER A 125 1.76 -24.88 -23.10
C SER A 125 2.28 -25.98 -24.00
N ALA A 126 3.51 -25.82 -24.49
CA ALA A 126 4.22 -26.84 -25.23
C ALA A 126 5.66 -26.90 -24.74
N GLY A 127 6.02 -27.99 -24.06
CA GLY A 127 7.28 -28.10 -23.32
C GLY A 127 7.39 -27.01 -22.26
N ASP A 128 8.49 -26.27 -22.26
CA ASP A 128 8.77 -25.18 -21.30
C ASP A 128 8.27 -23.81 -21.76
N VAL A 129 7.41 -23.77 -22.79
CA VAL A 129 6.91 -22.51 -23.34
C VAL A 129 5.41 -22.41 -23.11
N HIS A 130 4.99 -21.27 -22.53
CA HIS A 130 3.60 -20.87 -22.36
C HIS A 130 3.19 -19.92 -23.48
N TYR A 131 2.01 -20.14 -24.02
CA TYR A 131 1.38 -19.29 -25.03
C TYR A 131 0.15 -18.65 -24.40
N VAL A 132 0.09 -17.35 -24.37
CA VAL A 132 -1.08 -16.59 -23.89
C VAL A 132 -1.66 -15.77 -25.04
N THR A 133 -2.99 -15.75 -25.17
CA THR A 133 -3.65 -15.10 -26.30
C THR A 133 -4.82 -14.23 -25.87
N ASP A 134 -5.10 -13.19 -26.67
CA ASP A 134 -6.30 -12.37 -26.59
C ASP A 134 -7.40 -12.82 -27.60
N GLY A 135 -7.15 -13.94 -28.30
CA GLY A 135 -7.98 -14.47 -29.37
C GLY A 135 -7.57 -13.99 -30.77
N VAL A 136 -6.70 -12.99 -30.89
CA VAL A 136 -6.16 -12.45 -32.15
C VAL A 136 -4.65 -12.59 -32.17
N ASN A 137 -3.99 -12.18 -31.10
CA ASN A 137 -2.54 -12.21 -30.96
C ASN A 137 -2.14 -13.26 -29.93
N THR A 138 -0.96 -13.85 -30.10
CA THR A 138 -0.39 -14.82 -29.15
C THR A 138 1.01 -14.41 -28.78
N ILE A 139 1.30 -14.45 -27.47
CA ILE A 139 2.63 -14.20 -26.91
C ILE A 139 3.19 -15.51 -26.35
N ALA A 140 4.41 -15.84 -26.72
CA ALA A 140 5.14 -17.01 -26.21
C ALA A 140 6.12 -16.55 -25.12
N ALA A 141 6.14 -17.23 -23.97
CA ALA A 141 7.03 -16.93 -22.86
C ALA A 141 7.42 -18.21 -22.10
N LYS A 142 8.62 -18.23 -21.52
CA LYS A 142 9.05 -19.31 -20.60
C LYS A 142 8.40 -19.19 -19.23
N TYR A 143 8.08 -17.98 -18.80
CA TYR A 143 7.45 -17.70 -17.51
C TYR A 143 6.32 -16.71 -17.70
N VAL A 144 5.22 -16.93 -16.99
CA VAL A 144 4.08 -16.01 -16.94
C VAL A 144 3.89 -15.58 -15.49
N VAL A 145 3.91 -14.26 -15.25
CA VAL A 145 3.66 -13.67 -13.93
C VAL A 145 2.28 -13.01 -13.93
N ASN A 146 1.36 -13.59 -13.19
CA ASN A 146 0.00 -13.09 -13.10
C ASN A 146 -0.10 -11.93 -12.09
N CYS A 147 -0.22 -10.70 -12.60
CA CYS A 147 -0.41 -9.48 -11.83
C CYS A 147 -1.77 -8.80 -12.15
N ALA A 148 -2.79 -9.57 -12.51
CA ALA A 148 -4.08 -9.07 -13.00
C ALA A 148 -5.00 -8.47 -11.90
N GLY A 149 -4.50 -8.20 -10.69
CA GLY A 149 -5.26 -7.55 -9.62
C GLY A 149 -6.53 -8.31 -9.25
N VAL A 150 -7.70 -7.67 -9.32
CA VAL A 150 -8.99 -8.29 -8.98
C VAL A 150 -9.38 -9.44 -9.93
N HIS A 151 -8.79 -9.50 -11.12
CA HIS A 151 -8.99 -10.54 -12.11
C HIS A 151 -7.96 -11.68 -12.03
N SER A 152 -7.05 -11.65 -11.05
CA SER A 152 -5.96 -12.62 -10.99
C SER A 152 -6.42 -14.08 -10.81
N VAL A 153 -7.55 -14.32 -10.14
CA VAL A 153 -8.12 -15.68 -10.01
C VAL A 153 -8.68 -16.16 -11.36
N GLU A 154 -9.32 -15.28 -12.12
CA GLU A 154 -9.82 -15.59 -13.48
C GLU A 154 -8.64 -15.93 -14.40
N VAL A 155 -7.61 -15.10 -14.40
CA VAL A 155 -6.40 -15.34 -15.20
C VAL A 155 -5.66 -16.61 -14.76
N ALA A 156 -5.58 -16.91 -13.45
CA ALA A 156 -4.99 -18.16 -12.97
C ALA A 156 -5.70 -19.39 -13.55
N LYS A 157 -7.03 -19.39 -13.61
CA LYS A 157 -7.82 -20.47 -14.23
C LYS A 157 -7.55 -20.59 -15.73
N ILE A 158 -7.44 -19.48 -16.45
CA ILE A 158 -7.07 -19.45 -17.87
C ILE A 158 -5.67 -20.08 -18.07
N LEU A 159 -4.74 -19.84 -17.13
CA LEU A 159 -3.39 -20.40 -17.13
C LEU A 159 -3.32 -21.87 -16.67
N GLY A 160 -4.46 -22.52 -16.42
CA GLY A 160 -4.53 -23.94 -16.03
C GLY A 160 -4.51 -24.20 -14.52
N GLU A 161 -4.47 -23.16 -13.68
CA GLU A 161 -4.45 -23.28 -12.21
C GLU A 161 -5.88 -23.38 -11.65
N ASN A 162 -6.54 -24.52 -11.88
CA ASN A 162 -7.94 -24.71 -11.48
C ASN A 162 -8.15 -24.84 -9.97
N ASP A 163 -7.15 -25.30 -9.23
CA ASP A 163 -7.18 -25.53 -7.78
C ASP A 163 -6.60 -24.35 -6.99
N PHE A 164 -6.57 -23.15 -7.58
CA PHE A 164 -6.01 -21.98 -6.93
C PHE A 164 -6.80 -21.62 -5.65
N PRO A 165 -6.20 -21.74 -4.46
CA PRO A 165 -6.92 -21.73 -3.17
C PRO A 165 -7.32 -20.33 -2.69
N ILE A 166 -7.40 -19.36 -3.59
CA ILE A 166 -7.71 -17.96 -3.27
C ILE A 166 -8.99 -17.55 -3.98
N SER A 167 -9.90 -16.94 -3.23
CA SER A 167 -11.03 -16.19 -3.76
C SER A 167 -10.80 -14.70 -3.56
N ILE A 168 -11.20 -13.89 -4.54
CA ILE A 168 -11.12 -12.44 -4.47
C ILE A 168 -12.54 -11.88 -4.46
N THR A 169 -12.88 -11.16 -3.39
CA THR A 169 -14.09 -10.35 -3.32
C THR A 169 -13.67 -8.88 -3.49
N PRO A 170 -13.95 -8.24 -4.61
CA PRO A 170 -13.64 -6.82 -4.81
C PRO A 170 -14.35 -5.96 -3.77
N ARG A 171 -13.63 -5.00 -3.18
CA ARG A 171 -14.16 -4.04 -2.25
C ARG A 171 -13.84 -2.64 -2.72
N ARG A 172 -14.87 -1.84 -2.97
CA ARG A 172 -14.73 -0.44 -3.37
C ARG A 172 -14.53 0.42 -2.13
N GLY A 173 -13.45 1.22 -2.11
CA GLY A 173 -13.23 2.27 -1.15
C GLY A 173 -13.24 3.62 -1.85
N GLU A 174 -13.97 4.59 -1.31
CA GLU A 174 -14.05 5.93 -1.84
C GLU A 174 -13.20 6.88 -0.98
N TYR A 175 -12.53 7.81 -1.65
CA TYR A 175 -11.70 8.83 -1.01
C TYR A 175 -12.19 10.20 -1.40
N MET A 176 -12.10 11.13 -0.46
CA MET A 176 -12.20 12.57 -0.72
C MET A 176 -10.79 13.15 -0.81
N ILE A 177 -10.58 14.00 -1.79
CA ILE A 177 -9.35 14.78 -1.95
C ILE A 177 -9.69 16.22 -1.68
N LEU A 178 -9.07 16.79 -0.66
CA LEU A 178 -9.23 18.20 -0.33
C LEU A 178 -8.25 19.03 -1.15
N ASP A 179 -8.68 20.22 -1.52
CA ASP A 179 -7.86 21.16 -2.28
C ASP A 179 -6.62 21.62 -1.49
N LYS A 180 -5.58 22.01 -2.21
CA LYS A 180 -4.33 22.54 -1.63
C LYS A 180 -4.54 23.78 -0.76
N SER A 181 -5.60 24.56 -1.02
CA SER A 181 -5.99 25.72 -0.22
C SER A 181 -6.39 25.36 1.23
N CYS A 182 -6.72 24.09 1.50
CA CYS A 182 -6.92 23.61 2.87
C CYS A 182 -5.64 23.66 3.71
N GLY A 183 -4.47 23.84 3.09
CA GLY A 183 -3.19 23.96 3.77
C GLY A 183 -2.73 22.66 4.43
N ASN A 184 -1.78 22.77 5.33
CA ASN A 184 -1.19 21.65 6.05
C ASN A 184 -2.02 21.27 7.29
N ILE A 185 -3.27 20.81 7.08
CA ILE A 185 -4.13 20.37 8.18
C ILE A 185 -3.69 19.04 8.79
N ALA A 186 -2.87 18.25 8.08
CA ALA A 186 -2.16 17.08 8.58
C ALA A 186 -0.73 17.07 8.01
N HIS A 187 0.27 16.84 8.86
CA HIS A 187 1.68 16.80 8.47
C HIS A 187 2.14 15.38 8.18
N SER A 188 1.52 14.39 8.81
CA SER A 188 1.79 12.96 8.66
C SER A 188 0.53 12.19 8.26
N THR A 189 0.67 10.89 8.00
CA THR A 189 -0.49 10.01 7.77
C THR A 189 -1.11 9.62 9.10
N LEU A 190 -2.38 9.95 9.31
CA LEU A 190 -3.13 9.74 10.53
C LEU A 190 -4.10 8.58 10.37
N PHE A 191 -4.02 7.59 11.24
CA PHE A 191 -4.98 6.51 11.39
C PHE A 191 -5.58 6.55 12.79
N VAL A 192 -6.82 6.11 12.94
CA VAL A 192 -7.37 5.79 14.27
C VAL A 192 -7.18 4.31 14.59
N CYS A 193 -7.16 3.96 15.87
CA CYS A 193 -7.15 2.56 16.29
C CYS A 193 -8.27 1.79 15.62
N PRO A 194 -8.01 0.58 15.08
CA PRO A 194 -9.04 -0.26 14.52
C PRO A 194 -10.13 -0.57 15.54
N SER A 195 -11.36 -0.49 15.13
CA SER A 195 -12.54 -0.84 15.93
C SER A 195 -13.23 -2.07 15.36
N SER A 196 -14.32 -2.52 16.00
CA SER A 196 -15.21 -3.56 15.47
C SER A 196 -15.78 -3.21 14.10
N ARG A 197 -15.80 -1.93 13.73
CA ARG A 197 -16.27 -1.42 12.43
C ARG A 197 -15.20 -1.45 11.34
N GLY A 198 -13.94 -1.78 11.65
CA GLY A 198 -12.84 -1.87 10.69
C GLY A 198 -11.64 -1.00 11.04
N LYS A 199 -10.82 -0.68 10.02
CA LYS A 199 -9.53 0.02 10.18
C LYS A 199 -9.65 1.53 10.46
N GLY A 200 -10.84 2.08 10.36
CA GLY A 200 -11.04 3.53 10.40
C GLY A 200 -10.62 4.25 9.10
N ILE A 201 -10.95 5.53 9.05
CA ILE A 201 -10.59 6.44 7.96
C ILE A 201 -9.19 6.96 8.21
N LEU A 202 -8.36 7.02 7.17
CA LEU A 202 -7.09 7.72 7.22
C LEU A 202 -7.27 9.18 6.77
N VAL A 203 -6.43 10.05 7.33
CA VAL A 203 -6.18 11.40 6.80
C VAL A 203 -4.69 11.47 6.48
N SER A 204 -4.33 11.85 5.26
CA SER A 204 -2.93 11.87 4.84
C SER A 204 -2.64 13.01 3.89
N PRO A 205 -1.51 13.71 4.03
CA PRO A 205 -1.03 14.57 2.97
C PRO A 205 -0.69 13.74 1.74
N THR A 206 -0.68 14.38 0.57
CA THR A 206 -0.17 13.82 -0.68
C THR A 206 1.16 14.49 -1.06
N VAL A 207 1.90 13.89 -1.98
CA VAL A 207 3.14 14.51 -2.49
C VAL A 207 2.84 15.82 -3.22
N ASP A 208 1.64 15.95 -3.79
CA ASP A 208 1.22 17.13 -4.55
C ASP A 208 0.65 18.26 -3.68
N GLY A 209 0.55 18.08 -2.36
CA GLY A 209 0.09 19.10 -1.40
C GLY A 209 -1.43 19.10 -1.16
N ASN A 210 -2.14 18.12 -1.64
CA ASN A 210 -3.53 17.86 -1.27
C ASN A 210 -3.61 17.04 0.04
N ILE A 211 -4.78 16.96 0.62
CA ILE A 211 -5.09 16.02 1.71
C ILE A 211 -6.07 14.96 1.17
N ILE A 212 -5.77 13.71 1.43
CA ILE A 212 -6.68 12.60 1.12
C ILE A 212 -7.33 12.08 2.40
N VAL A 213 -8.65 11.86 2.34
CA VAL A 213 -9.47 11.36 3.45
C VAL A 213 -10.22 10.12 2.97
N GLY A 214 -10.11 9.01 3.64
CA GLY A 214 -10.77 7.74 3.28
C GLY A 214 -9.92 6.52 3.64
N PRO A 215 -10.29 5.31 3.16
CA PRO A 215 -11.55 5.02 2.44
C PRO A 215 -12.75 4.90 3.38
N ASN A 216 -13.94 4.95 2.81
CA ASN A 216 -15.22 4.79 3.51
C ASN A 216 -15.68 3.31 3.65
N ALA A 217 -14.90 2.34 3.23
CA ALA A 217 -15.28 0.91 3.19
C ALA A 217 -14.44 0.03 4.11
#